data_10d74ab9dbc6307d64e2fb98ac691b63
#
_entry.id   10d74ab9dbc6307d64e2fb98ac691b63
#
_cell.length_a   1.000
_cell.length_b   1.000
_cell.length_c   1.000
_cell.angle_alpha   90.00
_cell.angle_beta   90.00
_cell.angle_gamma   90.00
#
_symmetry.space_group_name_H-M   'P 1'
#
loop_
_entity.id
_entity.type
_entity.pdbx_description
1 polymer ?
#
loop_
_entity_poly.entity_id
_entity_poly.type
_entity_poly.pdbx_seq_one_letter_code
_entity_poly.pdbx_strand_id
1 'polypeptide(L)'
;MAIPYYNRNIRKIVVGFGDLFDKITLVRYNTDNTEAERFLVPIAYAAKESYVMRLQSDPNLDKKVQITLPTMSFEMTGLKYDVSRKQNTNIKNFASKKPGIISQYNPVPYDFDFNLYIYVRNIEDGTQILEHIIPYFTPDYTIKLNMVPEMNIIKEVPVILNSCNQDISYEGDFNKDTRMVIWTLNFTVKGYIFGKTSSIGLITHSITSIYNKIGQNDLVEFTLNSSSGVGSYQAGETVYQGYSASTSSATAKVVLFNNNLLQLTQINGDFISTKPIVGLNTKTNYYFTNYNITPKKYVQIDITPNPPTANATSPYTANTIITEYP
;
A
#
# COMPACT_ATOMS: atom_id res chain seq x y z
N MET A 1 -13.88 -4.48 15.01
CA MET A 1 -14.38 -3.14 14.65
C MET A 1 -13.62 -2.63 13.44
N ALA A 2 -14.33 -2.25 12.36
CA ALA A 2 -13.65 -1.70 11.20
C ALA A 2 -13.14 -0.29 11.52
N ILE A 3 -11.85 -0.04 11.29
CA ILE A 3 -11.29 1.31 11.45
C ILE A 3 -11.93 2.18 10.36
N PRO A 4 -12.58 3.30 10.70
CA PRO A 4 -13.19 4.18 9.72
C PRO A 4 -12.12 4.76 8.77
N TYR A 5 -12.40 4.75 7.47
CA TYR A 5 -11.55 5.40 6.47
C TYR A 5 -12.41 6.18 5.49
N TYR A 6 -11.87 7.28 4.96
CA TYR A 6 -12.56 8.12 3.99
C TYR A 6 -11.58 8.75 3.01
N ASN A 7 -11.46 8.17 1.82
CA ASN A 7 -10.55 8.65 0.76
C ASN A 7 -11.10 9.83 -0.04
N ARG A 8 -12.36 10.23 0.20
CA ARG A 8 -13.08 11.32 -0.49
C ARG A 8 -13.14 11.14 -2.02
N ASN A 9 -13.11 9.89 -2.52
CA ASN A 9 -13.06 9.62 -3.96
C ASN A 9 -14.25 10.22 -4.71
N ILE A 10 -15.48 10.01 -4.21
CA ILE A 10 -16.70 10.57 -4.80
C ILE A 10 -16.63 12.10 -4.81
N ARG A 11 -16.26 12.72 -3.70
CA ARG A 11 -16.14 14.19 -3.61
C ARG A 11 -15.12 14.74 -4.61
N LYS A 12 -14.01 14.05 -4.83
CA LYS A 12 -12.99 14.48 -5.81
C LYS A 12 -13.51 14.44 -7.24
N ILE A 13 -14.29 13.41 -7.57
CA ILE A 13 -14.94 13.28 -8.88
C ILE A 13 -15.97 14.39 -9.07
N VAL A 14 -16.81 14.66 -8.05
CA VAL A 14 -17.82 15.76 -8.10
C VAL A 14 -17.14 17.11 -8.29
N VAL A 15 -16.09 17.40 -7.51
CA VAL A 15 -15.34 18.66 -7.64
C VAL A 15 -14.66 18.75 -9.01
N GLY A 16 -13.98 17.68 -9.44
CA GLY A 16 -13.32 17.64 -10.76
C GLY A 16 -14.28 17.80 -11.93
N PHE A 17 -15.52 17.31 -11.81
CA PHE A 17 -16.57 17.57 -12.80
C PHE A 17 -16.98 19.04 -12.81
N GLY A 18 -17.18 19.67 -11.64
CA GLY A 18 -17.54 21.08 -11.55
C GLY A 18 -16.46 22.01 -12.10
N ASP A 19 -15.17 21.69 -11.83
CA ASP A 19 -14.02 22.46 -12.30
C ASP A 19 -13.89 22.52 -13.84
N LEU A 20 -14.52 21.59 -14.56
CA LEU A 20 -14.53 21.61 -16.04
C LEU A 20 -15.31 22.82 -16.60
N PHE A 21 -16.31 23.29 -15.86
CA PHE A 21 -17.28 24.29 -16.34
C PHE A 21 -17.18 25.63 -15.60
N ASP A 22 -16.26 25.78 -14.65
CA ASP A 22 -16.13 26.96 -13.79
C ASP A 22 -15.63 28.21 -14.51
N LYS A 23 -15.03 28.06 -15.72
CA LYS A 23 -14.40 29.13 -16.49
C LYS A 23 -15.15 29.55 -17.73
N ILE A 24 -16.39 29.11 -17.87
CA ILE A 24 -17.21 29.50 -19.03
C ILE A 24 -17.55 30.95 -18.96
N THR A 25 -17.12 31.71 -19.98
CA THR A 25 -17.35 33.15 -20.09
C THR A 25 -18.29 33.43 -21.23
N LEU A 26 -19.32 34.24 -20.98
CA LEU A 26 -20.27 34.69 -21.98
C LEU A 26 -19.94 36.12 -22.39
N VAL A 27 -20.06 36.39 -23.70
CA VAL A 27 -19.83 37.72 -24.26
C VAL A 27 -21.09 38.13 -25.01
N ARG A 28 -21.62 39.31 -24.68
CA ARG A 28 -22.71 39.94 -25.38
C ARG A 28 -22.20 41.01 -26.32
N TYR A 29 -22.73 41.08 -27.49
CA TYR A 29 -22.34 42.03 -28.52
C TYR A 29 -23.45 43.09 -28.73
N ASN A 30 -23.00 44.30 -29.03
CA ASN A 30 -23.90 45.37 -29.52
C ASN A 30 -24.30 45.12 -30.99
N THR A 31 -25.22 45.90 -31.50
CA THR A 31 -25.62 45.89 -32.92
C THR A 31 -24.48 46.18 -33.85
N ASP A 32 -23.41 46.82 -33.38
CA ASP A 32 -22.21 47.21 -34.15
C ASP A 32 -21.10 46.14 -34.06
N ASN A 33 -21.38 44.91 -33.59
CA ASN A 33 -20.42 43.83 -33.33
C ASN A 33 -19.30 44.22 -32.34
N THR A 34 -19.44 45.23 -31.53
CA THR A 34 -18.52 45.53 -30.43
C THR A 34 -18.96 44.80 -29.17
N GLU A 35 -17.98 44.36 -28.36
CA GLU A 35 -18.27 43.75 -27.05
C GLU A 35 -19.06 44.72 -26.15
N ALA A 36 -20.28 44.37 -25.76
CA ALA A 36 -21.08 45.13 -24.82
C ALA A 36 -20.76 44.75 -23.38
N GLU A 37 -20.72 43.48 -23.11
CA GLU A 37 -20.51 42.92 -21.77
C GLU A 37 -19.86 41.58 -21.82
N ARG A 38 -18.91 41.30 -20.90
CA ARG A 38 -18.25 40.02 -20.72
C ARG A 38 -18.35 39.62 -19.25
N PHE A 39 -18.87 38.42 -18.97
CA PHE A 39 -19.00 37.93 -17.61
C PHE A 39 -18.83 36.42 -17.52
N LEU A 40 -18.36 35.96 -16.34
CA LEU A 40 -18.24 34.55 -16.02
C LEU A 40 -19.62 33.98 -15.66
N VAL A 41 -19.97 32.81 -16.21
CA VAL A 41 -21.20 32.13 -15.87
C VAL A 41 -21.01 31.37 -14.57
N PRO A 42 -21.73 31.71 -13.48
CA PRO A 42 -21.57 31.02 -12.21
C PRO A 42 -22.10 29.58 -12.28
N ILE A 43 -21.40 28.66 -11.62
CA ILE A 43 -21.79 27.25 -11.48
C ILE A 43 -21.90 26.85 -10.02
N ALA A 44 -22.91 26.04 -9.70
CA ALA A 44 -23.12 25.54 -8.35
C ALA A 44 -23.55 24.07 -8.35
N TYR A 45 -23.16 23.32 -7.29
CA TYR A 45 -23.70 21.98 -7.07
C TYR A 45 -25.11 22.09 -6.48
N ALA A 46 -26.12 21.83 -7.28
CA ALA A 46 -27.51 21.86 -6.85
C ALA A 46 -28.39 21.07 -7.82
N ALA A 47 -29.43 20.41 -7.28
CA ALA A 47 -30.48 19.78 -8.07
C ALA A 47 -31.31 20.79 -8.83
N LYS A 48 -31.83 20.39 -10.01
CA LYS A 48 -32.66 21.21 -10.89
C LYS A 48 -33.79 21.90 -10.11
N GLU A 49 -34.56 21.14 -9.36
CA GLU A 49 -35.75 21.63 -8.63
C GLU A 49 -35.38 22.65 -7.55
N SER A 50 -34.33 22.38 -6.77
CA SER A 50 -33.87 23.28 -5.71
C SER A 50 -33.39 24.62 -6.27
N TYR A 51 -32.81 24.58 -7.47
CA TYR A 51 -32.29 25.78 -8.12
C TYR A 51 -33.44 26.62 -8.71
N VAL A 52 -34.39 25.97 -9.38
CA VAL A 52 -35.61 26.61 -9.91
C VAL A 52 -36.42 27.23 -8.78
N MET A 53 -36.60 26.53 -7.65
CA MET A 53 -37.28 27.11 -6.48
C MET A 53 -36.61 28.37 -5.92
N ARG A 54 -35.27 28.41 -5.95
CA ARG A 54 -34.51 29.61 -5.54
C ARG A 54 -34.71 30.78 -6.50
N LEU A 55 -34.86 30.51 -7.79
CA LEU A 55 -35.15 31.53 -8.80
C LEU A 55 -36.56 32.09 -8.67
N GLN A 56 -37.50 31.27 -8.20
CA GLN A 56 -38.93 31.62 -8.05
C GLN A 56 -39.29 32.12 -6.65
N SER A 57 -38.44 31.93 -5.64
CA SER A 57 -38.71 32.36 -4.28
C SER A 57 -38.78 33.88 -4.18
N ASP A 58 -39.88 34.35 -3.57
CA ASP A 58 -40.29 35.75 -3.43
C ASP A 58 -39.16 36.64 -2.87
N PRO A 59 -38.94 37.83 -3.46
CA PRO A 59 -37.87 38.76 -3.03
C PRO A 59 -38.10 39.43 -1.67
N ASN A 60 -39.13 39.07 -0.92
CA ASN A 60 -39.46 39.64 0.39
C ASN A 60 -38.67 39.10 1.60
N LEU A 61 -37.68 38.27 1.39
CA LEU A 61 -36.69 37.93 2.43
C LEU A 61 -35.69 39.07 2.59
N ASP A 62 -35.37 39.45 3.80
CA ASP A 62 -34.46 40.54 4.22
C ASP A 62 -33.03 40.53 3.59
N LYS A 63 -32.74 39.57 2.76
CA LYS A 63 -31.56 39.52 1.89
C LYS A 63 -31.97 39.17 0.47
N LYS A 64 -31.97 40.16 -0.39
CA LYS A 64 -32.13 40.01 -1.84
C LYS A 64 -30.95 39.18 -2.38
N VAL A 65 -31.05 37.86 -2.41
CA VAL A 65 -30.16 37.01 -3.20
C VAL A 65 -30.72 37.02 -4.61
N GLN A 66 -30.36 38.02 -5.38
CA GLN A 66 -30.69 38.12 -6.79
C GLN A 66 -29.81 37.13 -7.55
N ILE A 67 -30.37 35.96 -7.93
CA ILE A 67 -29.69 35.04 -8.83
C ILE A 67 -29.80 35.64 -10.23
N THR A 68 -28.66 36.06 -10.76
CA THR A 68 -28.61 36.60 -12.12
C THR A 68 -28.51 35.46 -13.13
N LEU A 69 -29.35 35.49 -14.17
CA LEU A 69 -29.23 34.61 -15.32
C LEU A 69 -28.28 35.27 -16.35
N PRO A 70 -27.44 34.52 -17.03
CA PRO A 70 -27.29 33.05 -17.08
C PRO A 70 -26.52 32.47 -15.91
N THR A 71 -26.83 31.20 -15.57
CA THR A 71 -26.19 30.47 -14.49
C THR A 71 -26.25 28.98 -14.76
N MET A 72 -25.38 28.20 -14.13
CA MET A 72 -25.33 26.76 -14.27
C MET A 72 -25.46 26.07 -12.93
N SER A 73 -26.08 24.89 -12.93
CA SER A 73 -25.99 23.97 -11.80
C SER A 73 -25.72 22.55 -12.26
N PHE A 74 -25.13 21.73 -11.40
CA PHE A 74 -24.94 20.32 -11.70
C PHE A 74 -25.22 19.46 -10.49
N GLU A 75 -25.60 18.22 -10.74
CA GLU A 75 -25.85 17.22 -9.70
C GLU A 75 -25.38 15.85 -10.16
N MET A 76 -25.02 15.01 -9.21
CA MET A 76 -24.78 13.58 -9.44
C MET A 76 -26.12 12.85 -9.26
N THR A 77 -26.59 12.21 -10.34
CA THR A 77 -27.91 11.55 -10.37
C THR A 77 -27.83 10.05 -10.13
N GLY A 78 -26.68 9.42 -10.41
CA GLY A 78 -26.54 7.98 -10.30
C GLY A 78 -25.13 7.50 -10.09
N LEU A 79 -25.02 6.26 -9.63
CA LEU A 79 -23.77 5.52 -9.45
C LEU A 79 -24.00 4.07 -9.88
N LYS A 80 -23.27 3.61 -10.91
CA LYS A 80 -23.44 2.29 -11.46
C LYS A 80 -22.09 1.56 -11.54
N TYR A 81 -22.04 0.29 -11.08
CA TYR A 81 -20.85 -0.54 -11.22
C TYR A 81 -20.59 -0.88 -12.70
N ASP A 82 -19.36 -0.66 -13.16
CA ASP A 82 -18.94 -1.01 -14.52
C ASP A 82 -18.24 -2.38 -14.54
N VAL A 83 -18.96 -3.39 -15.00
CA VAL A 83 -18.46 -4.76 -15.10
C VAL A 83 -17.35 -4.88 -16.15
N SER A 84 -17.40 -4.07 -17.23
CA SER A 84 -16.45 -4.15 -18.33
C SER A 84 -15.03 -3.76 -17.94
N ARG A 85 -14.88 -2.83 -16.98
CA ARG A 85 -13.60 -2.34 -16.46
C ARG A 85 -13.16 -3.05 -15.18
N LYS A 86 -13.78 -4.19 -14.81
CA LYS A 86 -13.44 -4.96 -13.63
C LYS A 86 -11.96 -5.32 -13.63
N GLN A 87 -11.25 -4.97 -12.57
CA GLN A 87 -9.85 -5.31 -12.34
C GLN A 87 -9.73 -6.51 -11.41
N ASN A 88 -8.58 -7.19 -11.46
CA ASN A 88 -8.31 -8.28 -10.54
C ASN A 88 -8.24 -7.75 -9.10
N THR A 89 -9.10 -8.26 -8.23
CA THR A 89 -9.26 -7.82 -6.83
C THR A 89 -8.11 -8.26 -5.92
N ASN A 90 -7.31 -9.25 -6.35
CA ASN A 90 -6.20 -9.78 -5.56
C ASN A 90 -4.89 -9.00 -5.74
N ILE A 91 -4.83 -8.12 -6.74
CA ILE A 91 -3.64 -7.31 -6.99
C ILE A 91 -3.65 -6.10 -6.06
N LYS A 92 -2.48 -5.83 -5.48
CA LYS A 92 -2.23 -4.65 -4.63
C LYS A 92 -1.28 -3.69 -5.32
N ASN A 93 -1.56 -2.43 -5.17
CA ASN A 93 -0.64 -1.34 -5.48
C ASN A 93 0.18 -1.03 -4.23
N PHE A 94 1.47 -0.75 -4.40
CA PHE A 94 2.38 -0.44 -3.32
C PHE A 94 2.99 0.95 -3.53
N ALA A 95 3.15 1.68 -2.44
CA ALA A 95 3.86 2.94 -2.42
C ALA A 95 4.76 3.03 -1.18
N SER A 96 5.88 3.70 -1.33
CA SER A 96 6.81 3.92 -0.21
C SER A 96 6.29 5.04 0.69
N LYS A 97 6.23 4.78 2.00
CA LYS A 97 5.97 5.80 3.02
C LYS A 97 6.86 5.49 4.21
N LYS A 98 7.84 6.36 4.48
CA LYS A 98 8.70 6.17 5.67
C LYS A 98 7.84 6.13 6.94
N PRO A 99 8.01 5.13 7.83
CA PRO A 99 9.07 4.10 7.89
C PRO A 99 8.75 2.77 7.19
N GLY A 100 7.73 2.67 6.34
CA GLY A 100 7.31 1.40 5.74
C GLY A 100 6.73 1.51 4.34
N ILE A 101 5.88 0.56 4.00
CA ILE A 101 5.17 0.46 2.72
C ILE A 101 3.69 0.65 2.98
N ILE A 102 3.03 1.42 2.11
CA ILE A 102 1.57 1.45 2.03
C ILE A 102 1.14 0.56 0.89
N SER A 103 0.16 -0.27 1.14
CA SER A 103 -0.47 -1.10 0.12
C SER A 103 -1.98 -0.82 0.04
N GLN A 104 -2.52 -0.98 -1.15
CA GLN A 104 -3.95 -0.84 -1.41
C GLN A 104 -4.37 -1.81 -2.50
N TYR A 105 -5.53 -2.43 -2.36
CA TYR A 105 -6.10 -3.25 -3.41
C TYR A 105 -6.49 -2.41 -4.62
N ASN A 106 -6.54 -3.04 -5.79
CA ASN A 106 -7.03 -2.38 -7.00
C ASN A 106 -8.39 -1.74 -6.76
N PRO A 107 -8.64 -0.56 -7.37
CA PRO A 107 -9.89 0.15 -7.21
C PRO A 107 -11.04 -0.55 -7.93
N VAL A 108 -12.23 -0.23 -7.48
CA VAL A 108 -13.48 -0.70 -8.09
C VAL A 108 -13.95 0.34 -9.11
N PRO A 109 -14.22 -0.05 -10.38
CA PRO A 109 -14.70 0.86 -11.39
C PRO A 109 -16.19 1.14 -11.21
N TYR A 110 -16.56 2.41 -11.29
CA TYR A 110 -17.94 2.88 -11.26
C TYR A 110 -18.15 3.96 -12.31
N ASP A 111 -19.31 3.96 -12.91
CA ASP A 111 -19.81 5.04 -13.73
C ASP A 111 -20.67 5.96 -12.85
N PHE A 112 -20.37 7.25 -12.92
CA PHE A 112 -21.06 8.29 -12.20
C PHE A 112 -21.86 9.10 -13.20
N ASP A 113 -23.18 9.14 -13.04
CA ASP A 113 -24.06 9.89 -13.90
C ASP A 113 -24.24 11.31 -13.33
N PHE A 114 -23.99 12.31 -14.18
CA PHE A 114 -24.11 13.72 -13.84
C PHE A 114 -25.04 14.41 -14.81
N ASN A 115 -25.84 15.33 -14.30
CA ASN A 115 -26.60 16.28 -15.09
C ASN A 115 -26.04 17.68 -14.87
N LEU A 116 -25.77 18.39 -15.96
CA LEU A 116 -25.44 19.81 -15.97
C LEU A 116 -26.64 20.58 -16.51
N TYR A 117 -27.11 21.53 -15.75
CA TYR A 117 -28.24 22.41 -16.11
C TYR A 117 -27.74 23.80 -16.39
N ILE A 118 -28.16 24.37 -17.52
CA ILE A 118 -27.84 25.71 -17.94
C ILE A 118 -29.15 26.50 -17.96
N TYR A 119 -29.23 27.52 -17.13
CA TYR A 119 -30.42 28.39 -17.00
C TYR A 119 -30.12 29.71 -17.70
N VAL A 120 -30.93 30.03 -18.72
CA VAL A 120 -30.76 31.25 -19.50
C VAL A 120 -32.11 31.92 -19.74
N ARG A 121 -32.08 33.22 -19.94
CA ARG A 121 -33.23 33.98 -20.35
C ARG A 121 -33.37 34.04 -21.87
N ASN A 122 -32.26 34.16 -22.58
CA ASN A 122 -32.21 34.23 -24.03
C ASN A 122 -31.61 32.93 -24.59
N ILE A 123 -32.12 32.47 -25.72
CA ILE A 123 -31.65 31.27 -26.40
C ILE A 123 -30.20 31.46 -26.87
N GLU A 124 -29.85 32.69 -27.30
CA GLU A 124 -28.50 33.02 -27.76
C GLU A 124 -27.42 32.84 -26.68
N ASP A 125 -27.71 33.29 -25.44
CA ASP A 125 -26.82 33.04 -24.30
C ASP A 125 -26.61 31.53 -24.07
N GLY A 126 -27.67 30.74 -24.20
CA GLY A 126 -27.62 29.27 -24.05
C GLY A 126 -26.82 28.59 -25.12
N THR A 127 -27.01 28.97 -26.38
CA THR A 127 -26.26 28.40 -27.51
C THR A 127 -24.77 28.74 -27.42
N GLN A 128 -24.42 29.96 -27.01
CA GLN A 128 -23.04 30.36 -26.80
C GLN A 128 -22.35 29.53 -25.72
N ILE A 129 -23.03 29.27 -24.58
CA ILE A 129 -22.51 28.36 -23.55
C ILE A 129 -22.31 26.96 -24.08
N LEU A 130 -23.26 26.43 -24.85
CA LEU A 130 -23.17 25.11 -25.46
C LEU A 130 -22.00 24.99 -26.45
N GLU A 131 -21.78 26.00 -27.27
CA GLU A 131 -20.62 26.06 -28.18
C GLU A 131 -19.29 26.11 -27.45
N HIS A 132 -19.24 26.59 -26.20
CA HIS A 132 -18.06 26.48 -25.36
C HIS A 132 -17.86 25.09 -24.74
N ILE A 133 -18.92 24.28 -24.62
CA ILE A 133 -18.87 22.96 -23.96
C ILE A 133 -18.68 21.84 -24.98
N ILE A 134 -19.62 21.74 -25.97
CA ILE A 134 -19.76 20.58 -26.85
C ILE A 134 -18.48 20.22 -27.61
N PRO A 135 -17.69 21.16 -28.18
CA PRO A 135 -16.52 20.85 -28.97
C PRO A 135 -15.39 20.11 -28.22
N TYR A 136 -15.38 20.21 -26.90
CA TYR A 136 -14.39 19.50 -26.07
C TYR A 136 -14.71 18.03 -25.86
N PHE A 137 -15.95 17.60 -26.14
CA PHE A 137 -16.43 16.24 -25.94
C PHE A 137 -16.54 15.50 -27.28
N THR A 138 -15.47 14.79 -27.71
CA THR A 138 -15.43 14.07 -28.96
C THR A 138 -14.99 12.59 -28.81
N PRO A 139 -15.76 11.71 -28.24
CA PRO A 139 -16.98 11.87 -27.41
C PRO A 139 -16.66 12.14 -25.93
N ASP A 140 -15.39 12.06 -25.50
CA ASP A 140 -14.99 12.17 -24.11
C ASP A 140 -13.92 13.25 -23.90
N TYR A 141 -13.90 13.78 -22.70
CA TYR A 141 -12.84 14.63 -22.18
C TYR A 141 -12.25 14.01 -20.92
N THR A 142 -10.94 13.83 -20.88
CA THR A 142 -10.28 13.15 -19.76
C THR A 142 -9.71 14.13 -18.73
N ILE A 143 -10.11 13.98 -17.49
CA ILE A 143 -9.59 14.73 -16.34
C ILE A 143 -8.61 13.89 -15.53
N LYS A 144 -7.59 14.53 -14.94
CA LYS A 144 -6.59 13.88 -14.07
C LYS A 144 -6.91 14.18 -12.61
N LEU A 145 -7.22 13.14 -11.84
CA LEU A 145 -7.56 13.27 -10.43
C LEU A 145 -6.58 12.48 -9.56
N ASN A 146 -6.06 13.11 -8.50
CA ASN A 146 -5.28 12.42 -7.47
C ASN A 146 -6.25 11.72 -6.50
N MET A 147 -6.53 10.44 -6.77
CA MET A 147 -7.51 9.65 -6.04
C MET A 147 -7.04 9.28 -4.63
N VAL A 148 -5.76 8.91 -4.49
CA VAL A 148 -5.15 8.54 -3.21
C VAL A 148 -3.87 9.35 -3.01
N PRO A 149 -3.94 10.52 -2.36
CA PRO A 149 -2.79 11.40 -2.18
C PRO A 149 -1.63 10.75 -1.41
N GLU A 150 -1.95 9.87 -0.45
CA GLU A 150 -0.95 9.16 0.35
C GLU A 150 -0.03 8.26 -0.49
N MET A 151 -0.52 7.76 -1.61
CA MET A 151 0.20 6.90 -2.54
C MET A 151 0.53 7.59 -3.85
N ASN A 152 0.17 8.88 -4.00
CA ASN A 152 0.28 9.67 -5.22
C ASN A 152 -0.35 8.97 -6.45
N ILE A 153 -1.50 8.31 -6.24
CA ILE A 153 -2.20 7.61 -7.32
C ILE A 153 -3.06 8.62 -8.08
N ILE A 154 -2.55 9.03 -9.23
CA ILE A 154 -3.26 9.86 -10.20
C ILE A 154 -3.96 8.94 -11.18
N LYS A 155 -5.26 9.15 -11.39
CA LYS A 155 -6.06 8.43 -12.40
C LYS A 155 -6.62 9.39 -13.42
N GLU A 156 -6.60 8.95 -14.65
CA GLU A 156 -7.29 9.58 -15.76
C GLU A 156 -8.74 9.10 -15.74
N VAL A 157 -9.65 10.06 -15.72
CA VAL A 157 -11.08 9.83 -15.57
C VAL A 157 -11.78 10.43 -16.79
N PRO A 158 -12.23 9.60 -17.74
CA PRO A 158 -13.00 10.08 -18.88
C PRO A 158 -14.39 10.58 -18.46
N VAL A 159 -14.77 11.72 -18.98
CA VAL A 159 -16.09 12.35 -18.87
C VAL A 159 -16.73 12.32 -20.25
N ILE A 160 -17.83 11.61 -20.41
CA ILE A 160 -18.50 11.38 -21.68
C ILE A 160 -19.81 12.18 -21.71
N LEU A 161 -20.00 12.98 -22.74
CA LEU A 161 -21.29 13.65 -22.98
C LEU A 161 -22.21 12.68 -23.73
N ASN A 162 -23.34 12.31 -23.10
CA ASN A 162 -24.31 11.36 -23.65
C ASN A 162 -25.39 12.04 -24.47
N SER A 163 -25.97 13.14 -23.95
CA SER A 163 -27.06 13.85 -24.62
C SER A 163 -27.16 15.30 -24.14
N CYS A 164 -27.75 16.12 -24.97
CA CYS A 164 -28.10 17.50 -24.67
C CYS A 164 -29.56 17.71 -25.04
N ASN A 165 -30.39 18.11 -24.07
CA ASN A 165 -31.80 18.31 -24.25
C ASN A 165 -32.18 19.76 -23.84
N GLN A 166 -33.12 20.34 -24.55
CA GLN A 166 -33.66 21.69 -24.27
C GLN A 166 -35.08 21.59 -23.75
N ASP A 167 -35.31 22.14 -22.58
CA ASP A 167 -36.65 22.31 -22.01
C ASP A 167 -37.00 23.82 -21.96
N ILE A 168 -38.10 24.19 -22.56
CA ILE A 168 -38.63 25.56 -22.47
C ILE A 168 -39.76 25.52 -21.44
N SER A 169 -39.47 25.97 -20.23
CA SER A 169 -40.49 26.05 -19.19
C SER A 169 -41.22 27.40 -19.28
N TYR A 170 -42.50 27.33 -19.61
CA TYR A 170 -43.40 28.44 -19.43
C TYR A 170 -44.14 28.24 -18.12
N GLU A 171 -43.55 28.65 -17.01
CA GLU A 171 -44.30 28.81 -15.76
C GLU A 171 -44.71 30.29 -15.63
N GLY A 172 -45.94 30.54 -15.84
CA GLY A 172 -46.45 31.87 -15.53
C GLY A 172 -47.88 32.09 -15.95
N ASP A 173 -48.66 32.60 -15.01
CA ASP A 173 -49.79 33.46 -15.28
C ASP A 173 -49.42 34.49 -16.35
N PHE A 174 -50.29 34.76 -17.30
CA PHE A 174 -50.08 35.70 -18.42
C PHE A 174 -49.55 37.09 -18.05
N ASN A 175 -49.39 37.37 -16.74
CA ASN A 175 -48.95 38.64 -16.17
C ASN A 175 -47.56 38.65 -15.51
N LYS A 176 -46.79 37.55 -15.54
CA LYS A 176 -45.41 37.53 -15.02
C LYS A 176 -44.47 36.95 -16.06
N ASP A 177 -43.82 37.82 -16.82
CA ASP A 177 -42.85 37.53 -17.90
C ASP A 177 -41.55 36.89 -17.42
N THR A 178 -41.58 35.72 -16.82
CA THR A 178 -40.34 35.03 -16.52
C THR A 178 -40.19 33.79 -17.43
N ARG A 179 -39.85 34.04 -18.68
CA ARG A 179 -39.47 32.99 -19.62
C ARG A 179 -38.08 32.51 -19.26
N MET A 180 -37.92 31.23 -18.96
CA MET A 180 -36.66 30.60 -18.69
C MET A 180 -36.46 29.42 -19.63
N VAL A 181 -35.28 29.35 -20.27
CA VAL A 181 -34.86 28.25 -21.09
C VAL A 181 -33.83 27.45 -20.29
N ILE A 182 -34.05 26.15 -20.18
CA ILE A 182 -33.17 25.22 -19.47
C ILE A 182 -32.58 24.23 -20.46
N TRP A 183 -31.27 24.18 -20.50
CA TRP A 183 -30.56 23.13 -21.22
C TRP A 183 -30.10 22.10 -20.20
N THR A 184 -30.32 20.82 -20.51
CA THR A 184 -29.89 19.68 -19.67
C THR A 184 -28.92 18.83 -20.46
N LEU A 185 -27.66 18.76 -19.99
CA LEU A 185 -26.60 17.93 -20.54
C LEU A 185 -26.37 16.75 -19.61
N ASN A 186 -26.45 15.54 -20.16
CA ASN A 186 -26.25 14.32 -19.40
C ASN A 186 -24.85 13.77 -19.66
N PHE A 187 -24.11 13.52 -18.59
CA PHE A 187 -22.74 13.01 -18.64
C PHE A 187 -22.60 11.70 -17.89
N THR A 188 -21.69 10.86 -18.36
CA THR A 188 -21.20 9.70 -17.61
C THR A 188 -19.70 9.85 -17.37
N VAL A 189 -19.31 9.85 -16.10
CA VAL A 189 -17.92 9.95 -15.65
C VAL A 189 -17.42 8.58 -15.24
N LYS A 190 -16.41 8.07 -15.94
CA LYS A 190 -15.84 6.73 -15.70
C LYS A 190 -14.79 6.75 -14.60
N GLY A 191 -15.24 6.74 -13.36
CA GLY A 191 -14.40 6.86 -12.18
C GLY A 191 -13.99 5.53 -11.55
N TYR A 192 -13.22 5.65 -10.46
CA TYR A 192 -12.75 4.55 -9.65
C TYR A 192 -12.92 4.87 -8.16
N ILE A 193 -13.35 3.87 -7.39
CA ILE A 193 -13.46 3.97 -5.94
C ILE A 193 -12.36 3.12 -5.31
N PHE A 194 -11.50 3.75 -4.52
CA PHE A 194 -10.40 3.12 -3.81
C PHE A 194 -10.81 2.72 -2.40
N GLY A 195 -10.42 1.52 -1.99
CA GLY A 195 -10.63 0.99 -0.65
C GLY A 195 -9.68 1.59 0.40
N LYS A 196 -9.58 0.91 1.54
CA LYS A 196 -8.68 1.27 2.63
C LYS A 196 -7.22 1.04 2.24
N THR A 197 -6.33 1.96 2.63
CA THR A 197 -4.88 1.76 2.61
C THR A 197 -4.44 0.95 3.83
N SER A 198 -3.47 0.06 3.66
CA SER A 198 -2.84 -0.71 4.72
C SER A 198 -1.36 -0.37 4.77
N SER A 199 -0.83 -0.07 5.95
CA SER A 199 0.60 0.14 6.15
C SER A 199 1.26 -1.14 6.63
N ILE A 200 2.38 -1.50 6.02
CA ILE A 200 3.18 -2.68 6.36
C ILE A 200 4.58 -2.20 6.68
N GLY A 201 5.15 -2.69 7.79
CA GLY A 201 6.56 -2.45 8.11
C GLY A 201 7.46 -3.12 7.07
N LEU A 202 8.57 -2.48 6.74
CA LEU A 202 9.59 -3.03 5.87
C LEU A 202 10.61 -3.81 6.70
N ILE A 203 10.90 -5.06 6.33
CA ILE A 203 12.03 -5.80 6.88
C ILE A 203 13.29 -5.27 6.18
N THR A 204 14.06 -4.46 6.91
CA THR A 204 15.29 -3.83 6.40
C THR A 204 16.53 -4.65 6.70
N HIS A 205 16.45 -5.62 7.62
CA HIS A 205 17.56 -6.45 8.05
C HIS A 205 17.04 -7.83 8.43
N SER A 206 17.69 -8.88 7.92
CA SER A 206 17.45 -10.28 8.30
C SER A 206 18.78 -10.92 8.64
N ILE A 207 18.92 -11.46 9.85
CA ILE A 207 20.09 -12.22 10.28
C ILE A 207 19.67 -13.68 10.41
N THR A 208 20.34 -14.54 9.69
CA THR A 208 20.16 -15.99 9.81
C THR A 208 21.44 -16.60 10.35
N SER A 209 21.40 -17.14 11.55
CA SER A 209 22.52 -17.84 12.17
C SER A 209 22.24 -19.34 12.12
N ILE A 210 23.13 -20.08 11.47
CA ILE A 210 23.06 -21.53 11.38
C ILE A 210 24.08 -22.11 12.36
N TYR A 211 23.57 -22.75 13.39
CA TYR A 211 24.42 -23.45 14.37
C TYR A 211 24.36 -24.95 14.09
N ASN A 212 25.55 -25.58 14.02
CA ASN A 212 25.59 -27.04 14.12
C ASN A 212 25.21 -27.42 15.56
N LYS A 213 24.19 -28.24 15.72
CA LYS A 213 23.96 -28.91 17.00
C LYS A 213 25.19 -29.72 17.32
N ILE A 214 25.70 -29.63 18.56
CA ILE A 214 26.80 -30.50 19.03
C ILE A 214 26.46 -31.92 18.60
N GLY A 215 27.09 -32.34 17.53
CA GLY A 215 26.83 -33.63 16.88
C GLY A 215 27.95 -34.62 17.15
N GLN A 216 27.73 -35.83 16.72
CA GLN A 216 28.71 -36.96 16.93
C GLN A 216 30.13 -36.67 16.43
N ASN A 217 30.38 -35.56 15.72
CA ASN A 217 31.69 -35.24 15.13
C ASN A 217 32.39 -34.03 15.75
N ASP A 218 31.81 -33.42 16.80
CA ASP A 218 32.46 -32.30 17.46
C ASP A 218 33.66 -32.75 18.27
N LEU A 219 34.70 -31.91 18.29
CA LEU A 219 35.91 -32.17 19.07
C LEU A 219 35.75 -31.50 20.43
N VAL A 220 35.81 -32.28 21.48
CA VAL A 220 35.81 -31.78 22.86
C VAL A 220 37.14 -32.07 23.50
N GLU A 221 37.76 -31.04 24.06
CA GLU A 221 39.03 -31.13 24.76
C GLU A 221 38.77 -31.19 26.26
N PHE A 222 39.23 -32.28 26.88
CA PHE A 222 39.17 -32.48 28.32
C PHE A 222 40.57 -32.24 28.91
N THR A 223 40.66 -31.38 29.90
CA THR A 223 41.83 -31.20 30.72
C THR A 223 41.82 -32.23 31.84
N LEU A 224 42.70 -33.19 31.75
CA LEU A 224 42.77 -34.29 32.74
C LEU A 224 43.57 -33.88 33.97
N ASN A 225 43.23 -34.44 35.09
CA ASN A 225 44.03 -34.36 36.30
C ASN A 225 45.10 -35.49 36.24
N SER A 226 46.34 -35.11 35.97
CA SER A 226 47.46 -36.03 35.79
C SER A 226 47.78 -36.88 36.99
N SER A 227 47.42 -36.43 38.22
CA SER A 227 47.62 -37.17 39.45
C SER A 227 46.48 -38.14 39.79
N SER A 228 45.37 -38.13 39.00
CA SER A 228 44.15 -38.90 39.30
C SER A 228 44.12 -40.29 38.65
N GLY A 229 45.07 -40.62 37.79
CA GLY A 229 45.04 -41.88 37.04
C GLY A 229 46.39 -42.27 36.48
N VAL A 230 46.43 -43.41 35.79
CA VAL A 230 47.59 -43.94 35.15
C VAL A 230 47.27 -44.56 33.79
N GLY A 231 48.27 -44.55 32.92
CA GLY A 231 48.13 -45.13 31.57
C GLY A 231 48.06 -44.10 30.46
N SER A 232 47.84 -44.56 29.25
CA SER A 232 47.73 -43.71 28.04
C SER A 232 46.60 -44.24 27.17
N TYR A 233 45.70 -43.31 26.78
CA TYR A 233 44.62 -43.62 25.84
C TYR A 233 45.19 -43.79 24.42
N GLN A 234 44.59 -44.71 23.66
CA GLN A 234 44.91 -44.91 22.25
C GLN A 234 43.96 -44.16 21.35
N ALA A 235 44.46 -43.53 20.28
CA ALA A 235 43.61 -42.90 19.29
C ALA A 235 42.66 -43.93 18.64
N GLY A 236 41.40 -43.60 18.52
CA GLY A 236 40.35 -44.44 17.98
C GLY A 236 39.67 -45.38 18.98
N GLU A 237 40.20 -45.52 20.24
CA GLU A 237 39.52 -46.32 21.24
C GLU A 237 38.26 -45.63 21.77
N THR A 238 37.30 -46.47 22.24
CA THR A 238 36.13 -45.96 22.89
C THR A 238 36.39 -45.68 24.37
N VAL A 239 36.06 -44.54 24.86
CA VAL A 239 36.05 -44.18 26.26
C VAL A 239 34.65 -44.11 26.80
N TYR A 240 34.46 -44.36 28.09
CA TYR A 240 33.15 -44.36 28.74
C TYR A 240 33.22 -43.88 30.18
N GLN A 241 32.08 -43.43 30.73
CA GLN A 241 31.92 -43.21 32.15
C GLN A 241 30.84 -44.12 32.70
N GLY A 242 31.16 -45.00 33.66
CA GLY A 242 30.24 -45.96 34.25
C GLY A 242 30.94 -47.25 34.61
N TYR A 243 30.15 -48.30 34.97
CA TYR A 243 30.68 -49.62 35.34
C TYR A 243 31.17 -50.41 34.14
N SER A 244 30.54 -50.26 32.97
CA SER A 244 30.94 -50.90 31.73
C SER A 244 30.55 -50.04 30.53
N ALA A 245 31.17 -50.31 29.38
CA ALA A 245 30.86 -49.56 28.14
C ALA A 245 29.38 -49.71 27.71
N SER A 246 28.74 -50.85 28.02
CA SER A 246 27.35 -51.11 27.66
C SER A 246 26.32 -50.48 28.59
N THR A 247 26.74 -50.13 29.81
CA THR A 247 25.86 -49.52 30.85
C THR A 247 26.32 -48.13 31.25
N SER A 248 27.14 -47.52 30.40
CA SER A 248 27.75 -46.19 30.63
C SER A 248 26.76 -45.05 30.50
N SER A 249 26.93 -44.04 31.29
CA SER A 249 26.18 -42.78 31.17
C SER A 249 26.65 -41.90 30.04
N ALA A 250 27.90 -42.04 29.63
CA ALA A 250 28.52 -41.33 28.50
C ALA A 250 29.56 -42.19 27.79
N THR A 251 29.66 -42.05 26.47
CA THR A 251 30.63 -42.68 25.61
C THR A 251 31.20 -41.70 24.62
N ALA A 252 32.45 -41.90 24.19
CA ALA A 252 33.08 -41.12 23.14
C ALA A 252 34.21 -41.88 22.52
N LYS A 253 34.78 -41.38 21.42
CA LYS A 253 36.03 -41.90 20.80
C LYS A 253 37.18 -40.95 21.00
N VAL A 254 38.34 -41.50 21.29
CA VAL A 254 39.59 -40.75 21.45
C VAL A 254 40.14 -40.32 20.10
N VAL A 255 40.42 -39.05 19.98
CA VAL A 255 41.10 -38.47 18.79
C VAL A 255 42.60 -38.35 19.09
N LEU A 256 42.91 -37.74 20.24
CA LEU A 256 44.27 -37.47 20.66
C LEU A 256 44.34 -37.53 22.18
N PHE A 257 45.43 -38.11 22.69
CA PHE A 257 45.83 -38.02 24.08
C PHE A 257 47.27 -37.50 24.15
N ASN A 258 47.49 -36.42 24.90
CA ASN A 258 48.81 -35.85 25.12
C ASN A 258 48.89 -35.34 26.57
N ASN A 259 49.53 -36.13 27.42
CA ASN A 259 49.69 -35.84 28.86
C ASN A 259 48.39 -35.50 29.59
N ASN A 260 48.06 -34.22 29.68
CA ASN A 260 46.87 -33.73 30.39
C ASN A 260 45.70 -33.40 29.46
N LEU A 261 45.86 -33.52 28.14
CA LEU A 261 44.85 -33.16 27.16
C LEU A 261 44.27 -34.42 26.51
N LEU A 262 42.97 -34.60 26.63
CA LEU A 262 42.25 -35.67 25.96
C LEU A 262 41.23 -35.10 25.00
N GLN A 263 41.42 -35.30 23.71
CA GLN A 263 40.45 -34.85 22.69
C GLN A 263 39.55 -36.01 22.34
N LEU A 264 38.26 -35.80 22.49
CA LEU A 264 37.20 -36.77 22.22
C LEU A 264 36.26 -36.30 21.10
N THR A 265 35.74 -37.26 20.36
CA THR A 265 34.72 -37.07 19.35
C THR A 265 33.63 -38.11 19.48
N GLN A 266 32.55 -38.01 18.70
CA GLN A 266 31.39 -38.92 18.76
C GLN A 266 30.84 -39.09 20.17
N ILE A 267 30.68 -37.97 20.88
CA ILE A 267 30.21 -37.97 22.26
C ILE A 267 28.75 -38.34 22.26
N ASN A 268 28.41 -39.31 23.10
CA ASN A 268 27.03 -39.68 23.40
C ASN A 268 26.84 -39.68 24.94
N GLY A 269 25.91 -38.88 25.44
CA GLY A 269 25.73 -38.63 26.86
C GLY A 269 26.65 -37.52 27.41
N ASP A 270 26.46 -37.21 28.71
CA ASP A 270 27.21 -36.14 29.37
C ASP A 270 28.33 -36.68 30.26
N PHE A 271 29.55 -36.20 30.04
CA PHE A 271 30.68 -36.48 30.88
C PHE A 271 30.69 -35.59 32.13
N ILE A 272 30.76 -36.18 33.30
CA ILE A 272 30.77 -35.47 34.59
C ILE A 272 32.16 -35.61 35.27
N SER A 273 32.63 -34.51 35.87
CA SER A 273 33.98 -34.46 36.45
C SER A 273 34.16 -35.36 37.69
N THR A 274 33.08 -35.80 38.28
CA THR A 274 33.10 -36.67 39.48
C THR A 274 33.34 -38.15 39.19
N LYS A 275 33.33 -38.54 37.92
CA LYS A 275 33.60 -39.91 37.47
C LYS A 275 34.79 -39.95 36.55
N PRO A 276 35.62 -41.02 36.59
CA PRO A 276 36.76 -41.15 35.68
C PRO A 276 36.29 -41.47 34.24
N ILE A 277 37.00 -40.96 33.27
CA ILE A 277 36.94 -41.40 31.88
C ILE A 277 37.73 -42.68 31.74
N VAL A 278 37.12 -43.77 31.32
CA VAL A 278 37.79 -45.10 31.25
C VAL A 278 37.95 -45.51 29.78
N GLY A 279 39.16 -45.84 29.38
CA GLY A 279 39.45 -46.46 28.08
C GLY A 279 38.97 -47.89 28.01
N LEU A 280 38.26 -48.26 26.95
CA LEU A 280 37.73 -49.63 26.78
C LEU A 280 38.83 -50.66 26.63
N ASN A 281 39.83 -50.35 25.81
CA ASN A 281 40.92 -51.25 25.48
C ASN A 281 42.08 -51.12 26.45
N THR A 282 42.54 -49.91 26.72
CA THR A 282 43.72 -49.63 27.54
C THR A 282 43.46 -49.73 29.03
N LYS A 283 42.19 -49.67 29.46
CA LYS A 283 41.77 -49.56 30.89
C LYS A 283 42.37 -48.35 31.59
N THR A 284 42.90 -47.43 30.83
CA THR A 284 43.35 -46.13 31.30
C THR A 284 42.18 -45.36 31.93
N ASN A 285 42.40 -44.73 33.07
CA ASN A 285 41.39 -43.95 33.73
C ASN A 285 41.95 -42.65 34.28
N TYR A 286 41.29 -41.54 33.98
CA TYR A 286 41.61 -40.22 34.53
C TYR A 286 40.33 -39.46 34.84
N TYR A 287 40.36 -38.64 35.87
CA TYR A 287 39.34 -37.59 36.10
C TYR A 287 39.73 -36.36 35.29
N PHE A 288 38.76 -35.60 34.88
CA PHE A 288 39.00 -34.32 34.25
C PHE A 288 38.62 -33.16 35.18
N THR A 289 39.29 -32.02 35.01
CA THR A 289 39.04 -30.79 35.78
C THR A 289 38.21 -29.80 35.02
N ASN A 290 38.39 -29.74 33.70
CA ASN A 290 37.70 -28.86 32.82
C ASN A 290 37.56 -29.49 31.44
N TYR A 291 36.59 -29.02 30.67
CA TYR A 291 36.49 -29.37 29.25
C TYR A 291 36.13 -28.13 28.45
N ASN A 292 36.61 -28.06 27.22
CA ASN A 292 36.33 -27.04 26.24
C ASN A 292 35.70 -27.69 25.02
N ILE A 293 34.54 -27.18 24.61
CA ILE A 293 33.89 -27.62 23.36
C ILE A 293 34.34 -26.66 22.30
N THR A 294 35.07 -27.15 21.31
CA THR A 294 35.36 -26.39 20.12
C THR A 294 34.22 -26.62 19.14
N PRO A 295 33.25 -25.74 19.08
CA PRO A 295 32.15 -25.91 18.13
C PRO A 295 32.74 -25.85 16.74
N LYS A 296 32.38 -26.81 15.90
CA LYS A 296 32.65 -26.68 14.48
C LYS A 296 31.89 -25.47 13.96
N LYS A 297 32.57 -24.67 13.14
CA LYS A 297 32.20 -23.50 12.41
C LYS A 297 30.66 -23.27 12.31
N TYR A 298 30.19 -22.18 12.81
CA TYR A 298 28.87 -21.70 12.48
C TYR A 298 28.97 -20.63 11.38
N VAL A 299 27.96 -20.59 10.53
CA VAL A 299 27.89 -19.63 9.43
C VAL A 299 26.77 -18.65 9.76
N GLN A 300 27.10 -17.37 9.80
CA GLN A 300 26.13 -16.30 9.90
C GLN A 300 25.95 -15.68 8.52
N ILE A 301 24.69 -15.57 8.09
CA ILE A 301 24.34 -14.95 6.82
C ILE A 301 23.55 -13.68 7.13
N ASP A 302 24.13 -12.53 6.82
CA ASP A 302 23.49 -11.23 6.94
C ASP A 302 23.03 -10.76 5.56
N ILE A 303 21.73 -10.50 5.42
CA ILE A 303 21.15 -10.00 4.18
C ILE A 303 20.60 -8.60 4.42
N THR A 304 21.15 -7.62 3.73
CA THR A 304 20.73 -6.22 3.80
C THR A 304 20.46 -5.67 2.40
N PRO A 305 19.50 -4.77 2.22
CA PRO A 305 19.33 -4.10 0.94
C PRO A 305 20.50 -3.15 0.65
N ASN A 306 20.89 -3.06 -0.61
CA ASN A 306 21.90 -2.09 -1.06
C ASN A 306 21.28 -1.18 -2.15
N PRO A 307 21.15 0.14 -1.91
CA PRO A 307 21.63 0.86 -0.72
C PRO A 307 20.80 0.57 0.54
N PRO A 308 21.37 0.74 1.76
CA PRO A 308 20.66 0.48 3.04
C PRO A 308 19.40 1.34 3.24
N THR A 309 19.30 2.45 2.50
CA THR A 309 18.15 3.36 2.48
C THR A 309 17.09 2.98 1.45
N ALA A 310 17.26 1.85 0.75
CA ALA A 310 16.31 1.40 -0.27
C ALA A 310 14.89 1.23 0.30
N ASN A 311 13.92 1.65 -0.49
CA ASN A 311 12.51 1.48 -0.21
C ASN A 311 11.97 0.31 -1.03
N ALA A 312 10.81 -0.23 -0.66
CA ALA A 312 10.19 -1.33 -1.38
C ALA A 312 9.88 -1.07 -2.86
N THR A 313 9.83 0.20 -3.26
CA THR A 313 9.59 0.62 -4.65
C THR A 313 10.86 1.05 -5.38
N SER A 314 12.00 1.09 -4.69
CA SER A 314 13.29 1.43 -5.28
C SER A 314 13.97 0.18 -5.83
N PRO A 315 14.65 0.25 -6.98
CA PRO A 315 15.52 -0.84 -7.40
C PRO A 315 16.63 -1.00 -6.36
N TYR A 316 16.79 -2.21 -5.86
CA TYR A 316 17.88 -2.54 -4.93
C TYR A 316 18.44 -3.92 -5.24
N THR A 317 19.69 -4.13 -4.86
CA THR A 317 20.32 -5.45 -4.82
C THR A 317 20.42 -5.91 -3.38
N ALA A 318 20.37 -7.23 -3.16
CA ALA A 318 20.65 -7.79 -1.84
C ALA A 318 22.17 -7.83 -1.64
N ASN A 319 22.65 -7.22 -0.56
CA ASN A 319 24.03 -7.39 -0.10
C ASN A 319 24.03 -8.54 0.90
N THR A 320 24.72 -9.65 0.56
CA THR A 320 24.81 -10.84 1.39
C THR A 320 26.23 -10.94 1.94
N ILE A 321 26.36 -10.88 3.25
CA ILE A 321 27.62 -11.08 3.95
C ILE A 321 27.56 -12.45 4.63
N ILE A 322 28.48 -13.32 4.27
CA ILE A 322 28.65 -14.65 4.89
C ILE A 322 29.87 -14.58 5.79
N THR A 323 29.66 -14.73 7.09
CA THR A 323 30.75 -14.77 8.07
C THR A 323 30.84 -16.17 8.64
N GLU A 324 32.02 -16.82 8.41
CA GLU A 324 32.32 -18.09 9.03
C GLU A 324 33.07 -17.84 10.33
N TYR A 325 32.60 -18.44 11.41
CA TYR A 325 33.26 -18.42 12.71
C TYR A 325 33.87 -19.78 12.97
N PRO A 326 35.15 -19.78 13.42
CA PRO A 326 35.88 -21.01 13.72
C PRO A 326 35.23 -21.82 14.84
#